data_1134c38d1a3a929d48b353bdd39b944a
#
_entry.id   1134c38d1a3a929d48b353bdd39b944a
#
_cell.length_a   1.000
_cell.length_b   1.000
_cell.length_c   1.000
_cell.angle_alpha   90.00
_cell.angle_beta   90.00
_cell.angle_gamma   90.00
#
_symmetry.space_group_name_H-M   'P 1'
#
loop_
_entity.id
_entity.type
_entity.pdbx_description
1 polymer ?
#
loop_
_entity_poly.entity_id
_entity_poly.type
_entity_poly.pdbx_seq_one_letter_code
_entity_poly.pdbx_strand_id
1 'polypeptide(L)'
;MAKDIQIVHHADRRMDVAMPYAPGIVVRRGSLVFLSGLTAAAVYHSHPHRDEEFDLPGTMREQAILVMENLKKTLEAAGCRLSDVVSATRYLTDVAEQDELNAVWASYLGTHLPTTTTVEVSRLATHPRCKLEIAAVAVTESA
;
A
#
# COMPACT_ATOMS: atom_id res chain seq x y z
N MET A 1 -17.21 13.46 13.02
CA MET A 1 -18.14 13.25 11.90
C MET A 1 -17.71 12.08 11.06
N ALA A 2 -18.67 11.31 10.61
CA ALA A 2 -18.39 10.17 9.74
C ALA A 2 -17.70 10.63 8.44
N LYS A 3 -16.75 9.84 7.96
CA LYS A 3 -16.15 10.06 6.66
C LYS A 3 -17.17 9.72 5.57
N ASP A 4 -17.00 10.34 4.41
CA ASP A 4 -17.84 10.11 3.22
C ASP A 4 -16.93 9.96 2.01
N ILE A 5 -16.85 8.74 1.51
CA ILE A 5 -16.09 8.42 0.30
C ILE A 5 -17.01 7.70 -0.70
N GLN A 6 -16.77 7.92 -1.98
CA GLN A 6 -17.55 7.33 -3.05
C GLN A 6 -16.63 6.76 -4.11
N ILE A 7 -16.84 5.49 -4.46
CA ILE A 7 -16.15 4.88 -5.59
C ILE A 7 -16.73 5.43 -6.87
N VAL A 8 -15.85 5.86 -7.78
CA VAL A 8 -16.21 6.37 -9.10
C VAL A 8 -16.04 5.24 -10.11
N HIS A 9 -17.05 5.03 -10.93
CA HIS A 9 -16.99 4.05 -12.00
C HIS A 9 -16.92 4.75 -13.36
N HIS A 10 -16.16 4.16 -14.25
CA HIS A 10 -15.97 4.68 -15.60
C HIS A 10 -17.19 4.38 -16.48
N ALA A 11 -17.45 5.22 -17.49
CA ALA A 11 -18.55 5.03 -18.44
C ALA A 11 -18.44 3.69 -19.19
N ASP A 12 -17.23 3.21 -19.44
CA ASP A 12 -16.98 1.95 -20.14
C ASP A 12 -16.91 0.77 -19.19
N ARG A 13 -17.48 0.89 -17.99
CA ARG A 13 -17.48 -0.18 -16.99
C ARG A 13 -18.07 -1.46 -17.55
N ARG A 14 -17.35 -2.55 -17.31
CA ARG A 14 -17.80 -3.90 -17.66
C ARG A 14 -18.10 -4.68 -16.40
N MET A 15 -19.36 -5.08 -16.24
CA MET A 15 -19.82 -5.84 -15.07
C MET A 15 -19.34 -7.29 -15.07
N ASP A 16 -18.87 -7.79 -16.23
CA ASP A 16 -18.34 -9.15 -16.40
C ASP A 16 -16.85 -9.27 -16.01
N VAL A 17 -16.23 -8.14 -15.68
CA VAL A 17 -14.79 -8.12 -15.29
C VAL A 17 -14.66 -7.68 -13.86
N ALA A 18 -13.98 -8.50 -13.04
CA ALA A 18 -13.63 -8.15 -11.67
C ALA A 18 -12.31 -7.37 -11.67
N MET A 19 -12.38 -6.08 -11.38
CA MET A 19 -11.19 -5.23 -11.33
C MET A 19 -10.57 -5.27 -9.93
N PRO A 20 -9.22 -5.32 -9.83
CA PRO A 20 -8.54 -5.37 -8.54
C PRO A 20 -8.32 -3.99 -7.90
N TYR A 21 -8.86 -2.93 -8.49
CA TYR A 21 -8.75 -1.56 -7.97
C TYR A 21 -9.98 -0.74 -8.34
N ALA A 22 -10.23 0.33 -7.60
CA ALA A 22 -11.24 1.31 -7.96
C ALA A 22 -10.69 2.24 -9.04
N PRO A 23 -11.46 2.58 -10.08
CA PRO A 23 -11.03 3.57 -11.08
C PRO A 23 -10.78 4.95 -10.48
N GLY A 24 -11.55 5.32 -9.47
CA GLY A 24 -11.39 6.57 -8.76
C GLY A 24 -12.17 6.54 -7.46
N ILE A 25 -11.82 7.46 -6.56
CA ILE A 25 -12.51 7.64 -5.30
C ILE A 25 -12.68 9.13 -5.05
N VAL A 26 -13.91 9.54 -4.73
CA VAL A 26 -14.20 10.91 -4.28
C VAL A 26 -14.23 10.91 -2.76
N VAL A 27 -13.49 11.81 -2.14
CA VAL A 27 -13.52 12.03 -0.69
C VAL A 27 -14.31 13.33 -0.45
N ARG A 28 -15.48 13.22 0.15
CA ARG A 28 -16.33 14.39 0.44
C ARG A 28 -16.16 14.88 1.86
N ARG A 29 -15.85 13.97 2.78
CA ARG A 29 -15.72 14.28 4.20
C ARG A 29 -14.78 13.26 4.85
N GLY A 30 -13.99 13.73 5.81
CA GLY A 30 -13.01 12.95 6.54
C GLY A 30 -11.68 13.65 6.58
N SER A 31 -10.78 13.16 7.42
CA SER A 31 -9.41 13.68 7.52
C SER A 31 -8.48 12.81 6.68
N LEU A 32 -7.62 13.45 5.91
CA LEU A 32 -6.63 12.74 5.10
C LEU A 32 -5.44 12.32 5.95
N VAL A 33 -4.98 11.10 5.75
CA VAL A 33 -3.80 10.55 6.42
C VAL A 33 -2.80 10.20 5.33
N PHE A 34 -1.67 10.90 5.33
CA PHE A 34 -0.59 10.67 4.38
C PHE A 34 0.47 9.82 5.04
N LEU A 35 0.84 8.71 4.42
CA LEU A 35 1.87 7.82 4.94
C LEU A 35 3.12 7.92 4.09
N SER A 36 4.27 7.91 4.75
CA SER A 36 5.54 7.73 4.05
C SER A 36 5.60 6.36 3.41
N GLY A 37 6.43 6.20 2.38
CA GLY A 37 6.65 4.90 1.77
C GLY A 37 7.16 3.89 2.78
N LEU A 38 6.61 2.69 2.77
CA LEU A 38 6.94 1.60 3.68
C LEU A 38 7.55 0.43 2.91
N THR A 39 8.64 -0.10 3.42
CA THR A 39 9.31 -1.29 2.89
C THR A 39 9.21 -2.45 3.88
N ALA A 40 9.86 -3.56 3.58
CA ALA A 40 9.95 -4.68 4.52
C ALA A 40 10.90 -4.39 5.70
N ALA A 41 11.71 -3.35 5.59
CA ALA A 41 12.60 -2.93 6.67
C ALA A 41 11.81 -2.41 7.87
N ALA A 42 12.41 -2.48 9.05
CA ALA A 42 11.85 -1.83 10.23
C ALA A 42 11.63 -0.35 9.93
N VAL A 43 10.48 0.19 10.34
CA VAL A 43 10.12 1.59 10.08
C VAL A 43 11.14 2.53 10.73
N TYR A 44 11.57 2.19 11.94
CA TYR A 44 12.61 2.93 12.65
C TYR A 44 13.95 2.22 12.49
N HIS A 45 14.89 2.88 11.85
CA HIS A 45 16.24 2.38 11.62
C HIS A 45 17.23 3.53 11.57
N SER A 46 18.53 3.23 11.64
CA SER A 46 19.58 4.25 11.71
C SER A 46 19.73 5.03 10.41
N HIS A 47 20.06 6.31 10.54
CA HIS A 47 20.42 7.20 9.43
C HIS A 47 21.73 7.91 9.77
N PRO A 48 22.80 7.73 9.00
CA PRO A 48 22.89 6.91 7.76
C PRO A 48 22.55 5.44 8.00
N HIS A 49 22.11 4.76 6.94
CA HIS A 49 21.71 3.38 7.00
C HIS A 49 22.88 2.47 7.42
N ARG A 50 22.58 1.48 8.27
CA ARG A 50 23.53 0.46 8.69
C ARG A 50 23.07 -0.87 8.09
N ASP A 51 23.93 -1.50 7.30
CA ASP A 51 23.56 -2.69 6.51
C ASP A 51 23.01 -3.83 7.38
N GLU A 52 23.52 -4.00 8.59
CA GLU A 52 23.08 -5.04 9.52
C GLU A 52 21.63 -4.88 9.99
N GLU A 53 21.03 -3.71 9.81
CA GLU A 53 19.61 -3.48 10.15
C GLU A 53 18.67 -3.91 9.02
N PHE A 54 19.21 -4.34 7.88
CA PHE A 54 18.44 -4.70 6.69
C PHE A 54 18.58 -6.18 6.34
N ASP A 55 18.50 -7.05 7.34
CA ASP A 55 18.44 -8.50 7.15
C ASP A 55 17.01 -8.87 6.71
N LEU A 56 16.74 -8.69 5.41
CA LEU A 56 15.41 -8.85 4.84
C LEU A 56 15.26 -10.21 4.16
N PRO A 57 14.05 -10.79 4.18
CA PRO A 57 13.82 -12.03 3.44
C PRO A 57 14.01 -11.82 1.94
N GLY A 58 14.40 -12.90 1.24
CA GLY A 58 14.78 -12.82 -0.16
C GLY A 58 13.62 -12.92 -1.16
N THR A 59 12.39 -13.21 -0.71
CA THR A 59 11.25 -13.39 -1.62
C THR A 59 10.29 -12.20 -1.56
N MET A 60 9.62 -11.94 -2.69
CA MET A 60 8.58 -10.91 -2.75
C MET A 60 7.45 -11.21 -1.76
N ARG A 61 7.02 -12.47 -1.69
CA ARG A 61 5.93 -12.86 -0.79
C ARG A 61 6.23 -12.47 0.66
N GLU A 62 7.41 -12.84 1.14
CA GLU A 62 7.80 -12.56 2.53
C GLU A 62 7.97 -11.06 2.77
N GLN A 63 8.57 -10.34 1.82
CA GLN A 63 8.71 -8.89 1.94
C GLN A 63 7.35 -8.19 1.88
N ALA A 64 6.45 -8.63 1.00
CA ALA A 64 5.11 -8.06 0.90
C ALA A 64 4.33 -8.20 2.21
N ILE A 65 4.44 -9.36 2.87
CA ILE A 65 3.81 -9.55 4.19
C ILE A 65 4.34 -8.54 5.20
N LEU A 66 5.65 -8.35 5.25
CA LEU A 66 6.26 -7.38 6.16
C LEU A 66 5.83 -5.94 5.85
N VAL A 67 5.75 -5.59 4.56
CA VAL A 67 5.27 -4.25 4.14
C VAL A 67 3.82 -4.05 4.59
N MET A 68 2.97 -5.04 4.38
CA MET A 68 1.56 -4.94 4.78
C MET A 68 1.40 -4.86 6.30
N GLU A 69 2.23 -5.57 7.07
CA GLU A 69 2.21 -5.45 8.52
C GLU A 69 2.69 -4.07 8.97
N ASN A 70 3.72 -3.52 8.35
CA ASN A 70 4.16 -2.14 8.62
C ASN A 70 3.05 -1.13 8.27
N LEU A 71 2.37 -1.33 7.15
CA LEU A 71 1.26 -0.48 6.72
C LEU A 71 0.11 -0.52 7.75
N LYS A 72 -0.28 -1.71 8.17
CA LYS A 72 -1.31 -1.89 9.20
C LYS A 72 -0.99 -1.13 10.48
N LYS A 73 0.21 -1.32 11.00
CA LYS A 73 0.64 -0.68 12.25
C LYS A 73 0.66 0.84 12.13
N THR A 74 1.11 1.36 10.99
CA THR A 74 1.16 2.80 10.76
C THR A 74 -0.25 3.38 10.67
N LEU A 75 -1.16 2.69 9.98
CA LEU A 75 -2.56 3.09 9.90
C LEU A 75 -3.23 3.06 11.28
N GLU A 76 -2.98 2.02 12.07
CA GLU A 76 -3.53 1.89 13.43
C GLU A 76 -3.11 3.06 14.31
N ALA A 77 -1.87 3.55 14.18
CA ALA A 77 -1.38 4.72 14.91
C ALA A 77 -2.18 6.00 14.58
N ALA A 78 -2.79 6.05 13.38
CA ALA A 78 -3.64 7.15 12.95
C ALA A 78 -5.13 6.89 13.18
N GLY A 79 -5.47 5.80 13.86
CA GLY A 79 -6.86 5.41 14.06
C GLY A 79 -7.53 4.84 12.81
N CYS A 80 -6.75 4.35 11.86
CA CYS A 80 -7.23 3.82 10.59
C CYS A 80 -7.07 2.31 10.49
N ARG A 81 -7.78 1.74 9.54
CA ARG A 81 -7.65 0.34 9.10
C ARG A 81 -7.26 0.30 7.64
N LEU A 82 -6.89 -0.87 7.14
CA LEU A 82 -6.59 -1.05 5.71
C LEU A 82 -7.77 -0.65 4.83
N SER A 83 -8.99 -0.85 5.30
CA SER A 83 -10.20 -0.42 4.58
C SER A 83 -10.39 1.08 4.50
N ASP A 84 -9.57 1.86 5.18
CA ASP A 84 -9.59 3.32 5.09
C ASP A 84 -8.65 3.86 4.01
N VAL A 85 -7.81 3.01 3.41
CA VAL A 85 -6.90 3.40 2.32
C VAL A 85 -7.71 3.74 1.08
N VAL A 86 -7.47 4.91 0.50
CA VAL A 86 -8.14 5.37 -0.72
C VAL A 86 -7.20 5.40 -1.92
N SER A 87 -5.90 5.48 -1.69
CA SER A 87 -4.91 5.50 -2.77
C SER A 87 -3.63 4.80 -2.32
N ALA A 88 -3.08 3.98 -3.19
CA ALA A 88 -1.79 3.32 -2.94
C ALA A 88 -0.97 3.29 -4.21
N THR A 89 0.34 3.51 -4.05
CA THR A 89 1.31 3.28 -5.12
C THR A 89 2.27 2.20 -4.66
N ARG A 90 2.46 1.20 -5.49
CA ARG A 90 3.32 0.05 -5.21
C ARG A 90 4.52 0.10 -6.16
N TYR A 91 5.71 0.23 -5.59
CA TYR A 91 6.98 0.29 -6.32
C TYR A 91 7.68 -1.06 -6.18
N LEU A 92 7.93 -1.73 -7.31
CA LEU A 92 8.64 -3.03 -7.33
C LEU A 92 9.96 -2.88 -8.07
N THR A 93 10.95 -3.67 -7.65
CA THR A 93 12.22 -3.72 -8.39
C THR A 93 12.21 -4.76 -9.50
N ASP A 94 11.22 -5.67 -9.50
CA ASP A 94 11.05 -6.69 -10.54
C ASP A 94 9.55 -6.94 -10.77
N VAL A 95 9.04 -6.47 -11.89
CA VAL A 95 7.61 -6.61 -12.23
C VAL A 95 7.20 -8.07 -12.44
N ALA A 96 8.14 -8.97 -12.71
CA ALA A 96 7.84 -10.41 -12.83
C ALA A 96 7.33 -11.01 -11.51
N GLU A 97 7.57 -10.33 -10.37
CA GLU A 97 7.10 -10.76 -9.06
C GLU A 97 5.74 -10.15 -8.68
N GLN A 98 5.08 -9.46 -9.61
CA GLN A 98 3.82 -8.76 -9.33
C GLN A 98 2.70 -9.69 -8.88
N ASP A 99 2.64 -10.92 -9.42
CA ASP A 99 1.59 -11.87 -9.05
C ASP A 99 1.69 -12.29 -7.58
N GLU A 100 2.90 -12.45 -7.06
CA GLU A 100 3.11 -12.74 -5.63
C GLU A 100 2.63 -11.57 -4.77
N LEU A 101 2.97 -10.35 -5.16
CA LEU A 101 2.51 -9.14 -4.47
C LEU A 101 0.98 -9.08 -4.49
N ASN A 102 0.37 -9.30 -5.65
CA ASN A 102 -1.09 -9.23 -5.80
C ASN A 102 -1.80 -10.23 -4.88
N ALA A 103 -1.25 -11.42 -4.72
CA ALA A 103 -1.83 -12.43 -3.83
C ALA A 103 -1.79 -11.98 -2.37
N VAL A 104 -0.67 -11.43 -1.91
CA VAL A 104 -0.54 -10.91 -0.55
C VAL A 104 -1.45 -9.69 -0.35
N TRP A 105 -1.44 -8.76 -1.29
CA TRP A 105 -2.28 -7.56 -1.27
C TRP A 105 -3.76 -7.92 -1.10
N ALA A 106 -4.25 -8.84 -1.93
CA ALA A 106 -5.64 -9.29 -1.88
C ALA A 106 -5.99 -9.95 -0.53
N SER A 107 -5.05 -10.71 0.04
CA SER A 107 -5.28 -11.38 1.33
C SER A 107 -5.46 -10.37 2.48
N TYR A 108 -4.83 -9.21 2.40
CA TYR A 108 -4.94 -8.16 3.41
C TYR A 108 -6.13 -7.24 3.19
N LEU A 109 -6.43 -6.89 1.94
CA LEU A 109 -7.49 -5.92 1.63
C LEU A 109 -8.87 -6.54 1.52
N GLY A 110 -8.97 -7.84 1.24
CA GLY A 110 -10.26 -8.50 1.07
C GLY A 110 -11.06 -7.88 -0.08
N THR A 111 -12.26 -7.40 0.22
CA THR A 111 -13.14 -6.78 -0.78
C THR A 111 -12.90 -5.28 -0.95
N HIS A 112 -12.04 -4.68 -0.13
CA HIS A 112 -11.73 -3.25 -0.23
C HIS A 112 -10.77 -3.01 -1.40
N LEU A 113 -11.16 -2.10 -2.30
CA LEU A 113 -10.39 -1.79 -3.51
C LEU A 113 -10.07 -0.29 -3.56
N PRO A 114 -8.88 0.11 -3.08
CA PRO A 114 -8.43 1.50 -3.26
C PRO A 114 -8.03 1.77 -4.71
N THR A 115 -7.86 3.04 -5.06
CA THR A 115 -7.14 3.38 -6.28
C THR A 115 -5.71 2.90 -6.13
N THR A 116 -5.14 2.29 -7.19
CA THR A 116 -3.84 1.65 -7.10
C THR A 116 -3.04 1.90 -8.37
N THR A 117 -1.78 2.26 -8.20
CA THR A 117 -0.79 2.36 -9.28
C THR A 117 0.39 1.48 -8.93
N THR A 118 0.87 0.71 -9.91
CA THR A 118 2.00 -0.19 -9.72
C THR A 118 3.05 0.11 -10.78
N VAL A 119 4.29 0.31 -10.36
CA VAL A 119 5.41 0.63 -11.27
C VAL A 119 6.65 -0.15 -10.89
N GLU A 120 7.45 -0.50 -11.89
CA GLU A 120 8.77 -1.03 -11.68
C GLU A 120 9.77 0.12 -11.57
N VAL A 121 10.68 0.03 -10.62
CA VAL A 121 11.76 0.99 -10.40
C VAL A 121 13.09 0.25 -10.40
N SER A 122 14.18 0.95 -10.71
CA SER A 122 15.50 0.32 -10.76
C SER A 122 15.98 -0.19 -9.40
N ARG A 123 15.63 0.53 -8.34
CA ARG A 123 15.91 0.14 -6.94
C ARG A 123 15.18 1.06 -5.99
N LEU A 124 15.10 0.65 -4.73
CA LEU A 124 14.48 1.45 -3.68
C LEU A 124 15.55 2.12 -2.84
N ALA A 125 15.28 3.35 -2.44
CA ALA A 125 16.25 4.19 -1.75
C ALA A 125 16.60 3.67 -0.36
N THR A 126 15.67 2.96 0.29
CA THR A 126 15.88 2.45 1.65
C THR A 126 17.05 1.48 1.72
N HIS A 127 17.07 0.45 0.86
CA HIS A 127 18.16 -0.52 0.81
C HIS A 127 18.09 -1.36 -0.47
N PRO A 128 19.23 -1.80 -1.02
CA PRO A 128 19.25 -2.66 -2.22
C PRO A 128 18.50 -3.99 -2.05
N ARG A 129 18.35 -4.49 -0.82
CA ARG A 129 17.60 -5.73 -0.56
C ARG A 129 16.10 -5.54 -0.57
N CYS A 130 15.62 -4.30 -0.55
CA CYS A 130 14.18 -4.03 -0.62
C CYS A 130 13.67 -4.32 -2.03
N LYS A 131 12.62 -5.13 -2.13
CA LYS A 131 11.96 -5.50 -3.37
C LYS A 131 10.68 -4.70 -3.62
N LEU A 132 10.11 -4.13 -2.57
CA LEU A 132 8.81 -3.48 -2.59
C LEU A 132 8.78 -2.29 -1.66
N GLU A 133 8.16 -1.21 -2.14
CA GLU A 133 7.78 -0.07 -1.31
C GLU A 133 6.34 0.29 -1.62
N ILE A 134 5.54 0.61 -0.61
CA ILE A 134 4.16 1.06 -0.79
C ILE A 134 3.97 2.41 -0.11
N ALA A 135 3.45 3.37 -0.90
CA ALA A 135 3.00 4.66 -0.40
C ALA A 135 1.46 4.67 -0.42
N ALA A 136 0.83 5.21 0.60
CA ALA A 136 -0.62 5.19 0.70
C ALA A 136 -1.17 6.48 1.30
N VAL A 137 -2.43 6.75 0.95
CA VAL A 137 -3.24 7.81 1.56
C VAL A 137 -4.51 7.15 2.07
N ALA A 138 -4.90 7.46 3.29
CA ALA A 138 -6.12 6.95 3.90
C ALA A 138 -7.04 8.11 4.31
N VAL A 139 -8.29 7.79 4.59
CA VAL A 139 -9.26 8.74 5.11
C VAL A 139 -9.83 8.20 6.40
N THR A 140 -9.69 8.96 7.47
CA THR A 140 -10.28 8.63 8.76
C THR A 140 -11.48 9.53 9.06
N GLU A 141 -12.22 9.20 10.12
CA GLU A 141 -13.33 10.03 10.57
C GLU A 141 -12.81 11.42 10.94
N SER A 142 -13.61 12.44 10.67
CA SER A 142 -13.28 13.80 11.10
C SER A 142 -13.45 13.93 12.60
N ALA A 143 -12.54 14.66 13.23
CA ALA A 143 -12.63 14.99 14.65
C ALA A 143 -13.85 15.91 14.93
#